data_aab654aa634654bef65991c6167357a7
#
_entry.id   aab654aa634654bef65991c6167357a7
#
_cell.length_a   1.000
_cell.length_b   1.000
_cell.length_c   1.000
_cell.angle_alpha   90.00
_cell.angle_beta   90.00
_cell.angle_gamma   90.00
#
_symmetry.space_group_name_H-M   'P 1'
#
loop_
_entity.id
_entity.type
_entity.pdbx_description
1 polymer ?
#
loop_
_entity_poly.entity_id
_entity_poly.type
_entity_poly.pdbx_seq_one_letter_code
_entity_poly.pdbx_strand_id
1 'polypeptide(L)'
;MSESAEALATRSSGSQAARDGAHRAPSRADRPGRARADWRQRLEIVLLAGPAIIVFLTFVIFPVFMAAYYGFFKWKGFGVPTNFVGLQNYITIFTDQNFLDALKHNAFIVVVSLVMQGPAAIAFALLLNQNIRGRSLIRVLIFVPYVISEVIVGTGWGLMLQYQGAVNDLLTKIGLGAFKVDWIADPNIAIWTLMVIISWKYIGFAVILMLAGIQSIPDELYEAAAIDGASYWQIQRWITLPLLGPTIRVWAFLSVIGSMQLFDLVYIIWGQYVSSTAGTSTMATYMVREGRLTGNYGYGNAVAVVIFVISLVIALTYQRFVLRRDTEGALTGEPGRKQK
;
A
#
# COMPACT_ATOMS: atom_id res chain seq x y z
N MET A 1 52.22 12.72 -71.00
CA MET A 1 53.13 12.69 -69.81
C MET A 1 52.92 13.97 -68.96
N SER A 2 51.71 14.31 -68.55
CA SER A 2 51.43 15.54 -67.75
C SER A 2 50.42 15.33 -66.61
N GLU A 3 49.94 14.11 -66.39
CA GLU A 3 48.88 13.86 -65.37
C GLU A 3 49.42 13.19 -64.06
N SER A 4 50.70 12.81 -64.05
CA SER A 4 51.29 12.08 -62.92
C SER A 4 52.01 13.00 -61.88
N ALA A 5 52.22 14.31 -62.20
CA ALA A 5 52.93 15.23 -61.30
C ALA A 5 52.01 16.01 -60.37
N GLU A 6 50.75 16.16 -60.70
CA GLU A 6 49.78 16.93 -59.88
C GLU A 6 49.19 16.13 -58.73
N ALA A 7 49.17 14.79 -58.79
CA ALA A 7 48.67 13.92 -57.76
C ALA A 7 49.61 13.75 -56.54
N LEU A 8 50.88 14.17 -56.63
CA LEU A 8 51.86 14.04 -55.54
C LEU A 8 52.02 15.31 -54.73
N ALA A 9 51.60 16.46 -55.26
CA ALA A 9 51.67 17.74 -54.56
C ALA A 9 50.51 17.96 -53.53
N THR A 10 49.36 17.31 -53.75
CA THR A 10 48.20 17.43 -52.89
C THR A 10 48.21 16.52 -51.64
N ARG A 11 49.18 15.59 -51.57
CA ARG A 11 49.32 14.67 -50.42
C ARG A 11 50.25 15.21 -49.31
N SER A 12 51.07 16.24 -49.55
CA SER A 12 52.03 16.76 -48.59
C SER A 12 51.48 17.92 -47.76
N SER A 13 50.43 18.60 -48.18
CA SER A 13 49.80 19.72 -47.45
C SER A 13 48.73 19.31 -46.41
N GLY A 14 48.25 18.06 -46.47
CA GLY A 14 47.22 17.55 -45.51
C GLY A 14 47.79 17.01 -44.18
N SER A 15 49.12 16.83 -44.08
CA SER A 15 49.72 16.18 -42.91
C SER A 15 50.23 17.16 -41.82
N GLN A 16 50.32 18.46 -42.12
CA GLN A 16 50.77 19.48 -41.12
C GLN A 16 49.62 20.19 -40.42
N ALA A 17 48.45 20.26 -41.01
CA ALA A 17 47.26 20.87 -40.36
C ALA A 17 46.61 19.98 -39.26
N ALA A 18 47.00 18.72 -39.16
CA ALA A 18 46.42 17.76 -38.18
C ALA A 18 47.22 17.67 -36.85
N ARG A 19 48.29 18.45 -36.67
CA ARG A 19 49.14 18.39 -35.47
C ARG A 19 48.98 19.57 -34.50
N ASP A 20 48.33 20.69 -34.88
CA ASP A 20 48.14 21.85 -34.02
C ASP A 20 46.81 21.94 -33.32
N GLY A 21 45.94 20.92 -33.46
CA GLY A 21 44.74 20.75 -32.68
C GLY A 21 45.00 20.08 -31.34
N ALA A 22 46.04 20.48 -30.60
CA ALA A 22 46.20 20.04 -29.22
C ALA A 22 45.07 20.60 -28.39
N HIS A 23 44.15 19.68 -28.00
CA HIS A 23 43.07 19.92 -27.03
C HIS A 23 43.60 20.61 -25.80
N ARG A 24 43.47 21.95 -25.76
CA ARG A 24 43.51 22.69 -24.49
C ARG A 24 42.33 22.22 -23.67
N ALA A 25 42.56 21.37 -22.70
CA ALA A 25 41.59 21.07 -21.66
C ALA A 25 41.10 22.40 -21.07
N PRO A 26 39.78 22.63 -20.96
CA PRO A 26 39.25 23.85 -20.36
C PRO A 26 39.81 23.97 -18.94
N SER A 27 40.48 25.10 -18.68
CA SER A 27 41.06 25.39 -17.38
C SER A 27 39.96 25.35 -16.31
N ARG A 28 40.26 24.76 -15.17
CA ARG A 28 39.37 24.65 -14.00
C ARG A 28 38.95 26.01 -13.40
N ALA A 29 39.37 27.13 -14.00
CA ALA A 29 39.18 28.50 -13.48
C ALA A 29 37.83 29.14 -13.84
N ASP A 30 37.04 28.63 -14.79
CA ASP A 30 35.76 29.19 -15.20
C ASP A 30 34.55 28.40 -14.69
N ARG A 31 34.44 28.26 -13.39
CA ARG A 31 33.19 27.85 -12.73
C ARG A 31 32.75 28.88 -11.67
N PRO A 32 32.44 30.13 -12.03
CA PRO A 32 31.75 31.02 -11.11
C PRO A 32 30.22 30.78 -11.33
N GLY A 33 29.59 30.04 -10.47
CA GLY A 33 28.14 29.90 -10.58
C GLY A 33 27.51 28.84 -9.67
N ARG A 34 28.28 27.82 -9.25
CA ARG A 34 27.69 26.75 -8.42
C ARG A 34 27.18 27.22 -7.06
N ALA A 35 27.83 28.13 -6.38
CA ALA A 35 27.41 28.58 -5.05
C ALA A 35 26.15 29.47 -5.07
N ARG A 36 25.97 30.30 -6.14
CA ARG A 36 24.78 31.15 -6.28
C ARG A 36 23.56 30.38 -6.82
N ALA A 37 23.76 29.34 -7.64
CA ALA A 37 22.71 28.46 -8.06
C ALA A 37 22.17 27.59 -6.88
N ASP A 38 23.09 27.14 -6.00
CA ASP A 38 22.74 26.28 -4.86
C ASP A 38 21.80 26.96 -3.84
N TRP A 39 21.99 28.27 -3.53
CA TRP A 39 21.13 28.89 -2.53
C TRP A 39 19.74 29.25 -3.07
N ARG A 40 19.63 29.67 -4.34
CA ARG A 40 18.34 29.92 -5.01
C ARG A 40 17.54 28.62 -5.12
N GLN A 41 18.17 27.56 -5.55
CA GLN A 41 17.57 26.23 -5.63
C GLN A 41 17.14 25.74 -4.24
N ARG A 42 17.92 25.96 -3.21
CA ARG A 42 17.54 25.65 -1.81
C ARG A 42 16.37 26.50 -1.34
N LEU A 43 16.37 27.80 -1.68
CA LEU A 43 15.25 28.69 -1.36
C LEU A 43 13.96 28.26 -2.06
N GLU A 44 14.03 27.91 -3.35
CA GLU A 44 12.90 27.37 -4.10
C GLU A 44 12.36 26.06 -3.47
N ILE A 45 13.25 25.15 -3.09
CA ILE A 45 12.86 23.90 -2.39
C ILE A 45 12.19 24.24 -1.05
N VAL A 46 12.74 25.15 -0.26
CA VAL A 46 12.15 25.53 1.04
C VAL A 46 10.80 26.25 0.85
N LEU A 47 10.67 27.12 -0.15
CA LEU A 47 9.41 27.82 -0.42
C LEU A 47 8.31 26.88 -0.95
N LEU A 48 8.68 25.89 -1.79
CA LEU A 48 7.72 24.96 -2.36
C LEU A 48 7.38 23.80 -1.39
N ALA A 49 8.38 23.23 -0.74
CA ALA A 49 8.17 22.12 0.19
C ALA A 49 7.88 22.56 1.63
N GLY A 50 8.33 23.76 2.02
CA GLY A 50 8.22 24.27 3.39
C GLY A 50 6.80 24.28 3.95
N PRO A 51 5.80 24.85 3.25
CA PRO A 51 4.42 24.84 3.74
C PRO A 51 3.88 23.43 3.97
N ALA A 52 4.14 22.49 3.04
CA ALA A 52 3.73 21.10 3.17
C ALA A 52 4.42 20.41 4.36
N ILE A 53 5.73 20.66 4.56
CA ILE A 53 6.49 20.12 5.70
C ILE A 53 5.94 20.68 7.02
N ILE A 54 5.66 21.98 7.11
CA ILE A 54 5.10 22.59 8.32
C ILE A 54 3.75 21.97 8.68
N VAL A 55 2.85 21.84 7.68
CA VAL A 55 1.55 21.19 7.87
C VAL A 55 1.73 19.75 8.34
N PHE A 56 2.60 18.99 7.70
CA PHE A 56 2.90 17.60 8.08
C PHE A 56 3.46 17.48 9.49
N LEU A 57 4.44 18.33 9.86
CA LEU A 57 5.02 18.31 11.21
C LEU A 57 3.99 18.69 12.27
N THR A 58 3.13 19.69 12.00
CA THR A 58 2.15 20.19 12.96
C THR A 58 0.97 19.22 13.16
N PHE A 59 0.44 18.65 12.08
CA PHE A 59 -0.80 17.87 12.14
C PHE A 59 -0.58 16.35 12.14
N VAL A 60 0.61 15.87 11.79
CA VAL A 60 0.92 14.44 11.81
C VAL A 60 1.95 14.12 12.90
N ILE A 61 3.10 14.75 12.83
CA ILE A 61 4.22 14.37 13.71
C ILE A 61 3.99 14.84 15.16
N PHE A 62 3.59 16.09 15.34
CA PHE A 62 3.35 16.64 16.69
C PHE A 62 2.27 15.87 17.49
N PRO A 63 1.09 15.50 16.91
CA PRO A 63 0.12 14.66 17.62
C PRO A 63 0.64 13.28 18.02
N VAL A 64 1.55 12.68 17.24
CA VAL A 64 2.17 11.39 17.62
C VAL A 64 3.01 11.54 18.89
N PHE A 65 3.80 12.61 19.00
CA PHE A 65 4.56 12.90 20.23
C PHE A 65 3.66 13.23 21.40
N MET A 66 2.58 13.97 21.16
CA MET A 66 1.58 14.28 22.21
C MET A 66 0.88 13.00 22.69
N ALA A 67 0.51 12.10 21.79
CA ALA A 67 -0.06 10.81 22.17
C ALA A 67 0.94 9.98 22.99
N ALA A 68 2.21 9.94 22.61
CA ALA A 68 3.26 9.28 23.37
C ALA A 68 3.39 9.89 24.77
N TYR A 69 3.38 11.23 24.89
CA TYR A 69 3.43 11.92 26.17
C TYR A 69 2.21 11.58 27.05
N TYR A 70 0.99 11.68 26.53
CA TYR A 70 -0.21 11.34 27.29
C TYR A 70 -0.30 9.87 27.67
N GLY A 71 0.32 8.99 26.90
CA GLY A 71 0.44 7.58 27.20
C GLY A 71 1.16 7.25 28.52
N PHE A 72 1.97 8.17 29.06
CA PHE A 72 2.64 8.03 30.36
C PHE A 72 1.77 8.41 31.56
N PHE A 73 0.53 8.86 31.32
CA PHE A 73 -0.34 9.35 32.38
C PHE A 73 -1.63 8.54 32.45
N LYS A 74 -2.19 8.44 33.67
CA LYS A 74 -3.57 8.04 33.87
C LYS A 74 -4.44 9.27 33.72
N TRP A 75 -4.85 9.55 32.47
CA TRP A 75 -5.54 10.78 32.11
C TRP A 75 -6.92 10.50 31.50
N LYS A 76 -7.92 11.29 31.96
CA LYS A 76 -9.32 11.17 31.52
C LYS A 76 -9.72 12.13 30.39
N GLY A 77 -8.76 12.79 29.76
CA GLY A 77 -9.03 13.69 28.63
C GLY A 77 -9.37 15.12 28.97
N PHE A 78 -9.52 15.48 30.28
CA PHE A 78 -9.86 16.82 30.74
C PHE A 78 -8.74 17.38 31.60
N GLY A 79 -8.44 18.68 31.37
CA GLY A 79 -7.38 19.37 32.12
C GLY A 79 -5.98 18.86 31.79
N VAL A 80 -5.01 19.31 32.58
CA VAL A 80 -3.61 18.88 32.45
C VAL A 80 -3.42 17.48 33.04
N PRO A 81 -2.72 16.55 32.38
CA PRO A 81 -2.45 15.24 32.95
C PRO A 81 -1.49 15.37 34.16
N THR A 82 -1.96 15.00 35.35
CA THR A 82 -1.19 15.12 36.60
C THR A 82 -0.76 13.78 37.16
N ASN A 83 -1.46 12.68 36.85
CA ASN A 83 -1.18 11.37 37.42
C ASN A 83 -0.23 10.60 36.49
N PHE A 84 1.06 10.80 36.71
CA PHE A 84 2.12 10.10 35.95
C PHE A 84 2.25 8.65 36.41
N VAL A 85 2.11 7.70 35.48
CA VAL A 85 2.18 6.25 35.74
C VAL A 85 3.35 5.59 34.98
N GLY A 86 4.20 6.36 34.35
CA GLY A 86 5.34 5.84 33.60
C GLY A 86 4.91 4.88 32.48
N LEU A 87 5.57 3.73 32.39
CA LEU A 87 5.31 2.72 31.35
C LEU A 87 4.12 1.79 31.66
N GLN A 88 3.38 2.00 32.77
CA GLN A 88 2.33 1.08 33.19
C GLN A 88 1.26 0.87 32.11
N ASN A 89 0.82 1.92 31.44
CA ASN A 89 -0.16 1.80 30.34
C ASN A 89 0.37 0.90 29.22
N TYR A 90 1.62 1.07 28.83
CA TYR A 90 2.26 0.27 27.77
C TYR A 90 2.42 -1.21 28.16
N ILE A 91 2.78 -1.49 29.43
CA ILE A 91 2.89 -2.85 29.94
C ILE A 91 1.51 -3.52 29.97
N THR A 92 0.48 -2.79 30.44
CA THR A 92 -0.89 -3.29 30.52
C THR A 92 -1.42 -3.70 29.14
N ILE A 93 -1.10 -2.99 28.05
CA ILE A 93 -1.54 -3.32 26.71
C ILE A 93 -1.14 -4.75 26.31
N PHE A 94 0.09 -5.16 26.62
CA PHE A 94 0.59 -6.49 26.25
C PHE A 94 0.10 -7.61 27.18
N THR A 95 -0.57 -7.29 28.28
CA THR A 95 -1.21 -8.25 29.19
C THR A 95 -2.73 -8.26 29.08
N ASP A 96 -3.32 -7.28 28.38
CA ASP A 96 -4.75 -7.21 28.14
C ASP A 96 -5.18 -8.19 27.04
N GLN A 97 -6.02 -9.17 27.44
CA GLN A 97 -6.50 -10.20 26.51
C GLN A 97 -7.31 -9.62 25.35
N ASN A 98 -8.10 -8.54 25.57
CA ASN A 98 -8.87 -7.91 24.50
C ASN A 98 -7.98 -7.26 23.44
N PHE A 99 -6.84 -6.67 23.85
CA PHE A 99 -5.86 -6.15 22.90
C PHE A 99 -5.18 -7.27 22.12
N LEU A 100 -4.80 -8.34 22.79
CA LEU A 100 -4.18 -9.50 22.15
C LEU A 100 -5.13 -10.18 21.16
N ASP A 101 -6.42 -10.26 21.46
CA ASP A 101 -7.42 -10.79 20.55
C ASP A 101 -7.64 -9.83 19.36
N ALA A 102 -7.69 -8.52 19.60
CA ALA A 102 -7.72 -7.54 18.52
C ALA A 102 -6.50 -7.64 17.60
N LEU A 103 -5.32 -7.84 18.15
CA LEU A 103 -4.08 -8.06 17.38
C LEU A 103 -4.15 -9.35 16.53
N LYS A 104 -4.68 -10.45 17.09
CA LYS A 104 -4.91 -11.71 16.36
C LYS A 104 -5.91 -11.51 15.21
N HIS A 105 -7.00 -10.76 15.44
CA HIS A 105 -7.97 -10.46 14.38
C HIS A 105 -7.32 -9.65 13.25
N ASN A 106 -6.53 -8.61 13.55
CA ASN A 106 -5.79 -7.88 12.52
C ASN A 106 -4.83 -8.80 11.75
N ALA A 107 -4.09 -9.66 12.44
CA ALA A 107 -3.20 -10.63 11.79
C ALA A 107 -3.98 -11.61 10.90
N PHE A 108 -5.12 -12.10 11.35
CA PHE A 108 -6.02 -12.95 10.56
C PHE A 108 -6.52 -12.23 9.31
N ILE A 109 -6.96 -10.97 9.44
CA ILE A 109 -7.42 -10.14 8.31
C ILE A 109 -6.30 -9.96 7.29
N VAL A 110 -5.06 -9.69 7.72
CA VAL A 110 -3.89 -9.61 6.83
C VAL A 110 -3.70 -10.91 6.05
N VAL A 111 -3.66 -12.04 6.75
CA VAL A 111 -3.40 -13.35 6.12
C VAL A 111 -4.50 -13.68 5.11
N VAL A 112 -5.77 -13.55 5.49
CA VAL A 112 -6.89 -13.84 4.60
C VAL A 112 -6.92 -12.90 3.40
N SER A 113 -6.65 -11.60 3.60
CA SER A 113 -6.55 -10.64 2.51
C SER A 113 -5.46 -11.04 1.51
N LEU A 114 -4.26 -11.37 1.98
CA LEU A 114 -3.16 -11.75 1.10
C LEU A 114 -3.42 -13.08 0.36
N VAL A 115 -3.99 -14.07 1.06
CA VAL A 115 -4.17 -15.44 0.52
C VAL A 115 -5.41 -15.57 -0.35
N MET A 116 -6.50 -14.89 -0.03
CA MET A 116 -7.75 -14.98 -0.80
C MET A 116 -7.92 -13.84 -1.80
N GLN A 117 -7.76 -12.58 -1.34
CA GLN A 117 -8.04 -11.42 -2.16
C GLN A 117 -6.97 -11.20 -3.22
N GLY A 118 -5.69 -11.45 -2.92
CA GLY A 118 -4.59 -11.32 -3.88
C GLY A 118 -4.73 -12.22 -5.10
N PRO A 119 -4.80 -13.54 -4.92
CA PRO A 119 -5.01 -14.47 -6.04
C PRO A 119 -6.31 -14.21 -6.81
N ALA A 120 -7.40 -13.87 -6.12
CA ALA A 120 -8.66 -13.51 -6.77
C ALA A 120 -8.51 -12.26 -7.64
N ALA A 121 -7.82 -11.21 -7.13
CA ALA A 121 -7.57 -9.99 -7.89
C ALA A 121 -6.71 -10.24 -9.13
N ILE A 122 -5.67 -11.08 -9.02
CA ILE A 122 -4.84 -11.49 -10.17
C ILE A 122 -5.71 -12.23 -11.19
N ALA A 123 -6.52 -13.19 -10.77
CA ALA A 123 -7.40 -13.95 -11.66
C ALA A 123 -8.39 -13.03 -12.41
N PHE A 124 -9.04 -12.09 -11.71
CA PHE A 124 -9.92 -11.11 -12.34
C PHE A 124 -9.14 -10.16 -13.27
N ALA A 125 -7.94 -9.72 -12.92
CA ALA A 125 -7.13 -8.87 -13.77
C ALA A 125 -6.71 -9.59 -15.06
N LEU A 126 -6.29 -10.85 -14.99
CA LEU A 126 -5.98 -11.68 -16.15
C LEU A 126 -7.20 -11.89 -17.06
N LEU A 127 -8.37 -12.12 -16.47
CA LEU A 127 -9.63 -12.25 -17.21
C LEU A 127 -9.98 -10.92 -17.92
N LEU A 128 -9.91 -9.80 -17.21
CA LEU A 128 -10.25 -8.47 -17.73
C LEU A 128 -9.20 -7.89 -18.70
N ASN A 129 -8.01 -8.48 -18.75
CA ASN A 129 -7.01 -8.14 -19.77
C ASN A 129 -7.34 -8.74 -21.13
N GLN A 130 -8.17 -9.78 -21.20
CA GLN A 130 -8.61 -10.39 -22.44
C GLN A 130 -9.67 -9.52 -23.17
N ASN A 131 -9.82 -9.74 -24.46
CA ASN A 131 -10.86 -9.09 -25.28
C ASN A 131 -12.22 -9.78 -25.13
N ILE A 132 -12.80 -9.71 -23.91
CA ILE A 132 -14.14 -10.24 -23.61
C ILE A 132 -15.22 -9.18 -23.87
N ARG A 133 -16.36 -9.63 -24.41
CA ARG A 133 -17.53 -8.75 -24.58
C ARG A 133 -18.02 -8.27 -23.22
N GLY A 134 -18.27 -6.95 -23.08
CA GLY A 134 -18.75 -6.37 -21.81
C GLY A 134 -17.66 -6.12 -20.75
N ARG A 135 -16.37 -6.25 -21.07
CA ARG A 135 -15.28 -6.01 -20.11
C ARG A 135 -15.36 -4.67 -19.39
N SER A 136 -15.82 -3.63 -20.09
CA SER A 136 -15.98 -2.30 -19.49
C SER A 136 -17.03 -2.29 -18.37
N LEU A 137 -18.17 -2.94 -18.60
CA LEU A 137 -19.22 -3.09 -17.57
C LEU A 137 -18.73 -3.90 -16.36
N ILE A 138 -18.04 -5.01 -16.61
CA ILE A 138 -17.49 -5.86 -15.54
C ILE A 138 -16.47 -5.06 -14.71
N ARG A 139 -15.60 -4.26 -15.34
CA ARG A 139 -14.67 -3.36 -14.63
C ARG A 139 -15.42 -2.39 -13.72
N VAL A 140 -16.46 -1.75 -14.22
CA VAL A 140 -17.29 -0.83 -13.43
C VAL A 140 -17.91 -1.57 -12.25
N LEU A 141 -18.54 -2.72 -12.45
CA LEU A 141 -19.19 -3.49 -11.38
C LEU A 141 -18.22 -3.96 -10.28
N ILE A 142 -16.99 -4.33 -10.65
CA ILE A 142 -15.95 -4.74 -9.69
C ILE A 142 -15.38 -3.53 -8.94
N PHE A 143 -15.32 -2.34 -9.58
CA PHE A 143 -14.73 -1.16 -8.97
C PHE A 143 -15.72 -0.31 -8.17
N VAL A 144 -17.00 -0.32 -8.49
CA VAL A 144 -18.05 0.46 -7.81
C VAL A 144 -18.02 0.28 -6.28
N PRO A 145 -17.91 -0.95 -5.71
CA PRO A 145 -17.85 -1.11 -4.27
C PRO A 145 -16.74 -0.32 -3.59
N TYR A 146 -15.58 -0.21 -4.22
CA TYR A 146 -14.44 0.53 -3.68
C TYR A 146 -14.73 2.04 -3.56
N VAL A 147 -15.49 2.61 -4.47
CA VAL A 147 -15.80 4.06 -4.51
C VAL A 147 -16.90 4.43 -3.51
N ILE A 148 -17.76 3.48 -3.12
CA ILE A 148 -18.85 3.75 -2.17
C ILE A 148 -18.26 4.05 -0.78
N SER A 149 -18.83 5.06 -0.11
CA SER A 149 -18.42 5.45 1.25
C SER A 149 -18.50 4.27 2.24
N GLU A 150 -17.54 4.19 3.16
CA GLU A 150 -17.53 3.20 4.26
C GLU A 150 -18.83 3.20 5.07
N VAL A 151 -19.38 4.39 5.29
CA VAL A 151 -20.63 4.55 6.07
C VAL A 151 -21.80 3.88 5.34
N ILE A 152 -21.92 4.11 4.03
CA ILE A 152 -22.99 3.51 3.23
C ILE A 152 -22.84 1.98 3.17
N VAL A 153 -21.61 1.51 2.92
CA VAL A 153 -21.30 0.07 2.88
C VAL A 153 -21.57 -0.58 4.23
N GLY A 154 -21.02 -0.01 5.30
CA GLY A 154 -21.18 -0.59 6.63
C GLY A 154 -22.61 -0.57 7.12
N THR A 155 -23.35 0.52 6.92
CA THR A 155 -24.77 0.58 7.27
C THR A 155 -25.62 -0.37 6.43
N GLY A 156 -25.38 -0.39 5.11
CA GLY A 156 -26.12 -1.29 4.20
C GLY A 156 -25.93 -2.76 4.57
N TRP A 157 -24.69 -3.22 4.69
CA TRP A 157 -24.41 -4.60 5.11
C TRP A 157 -24.88 -4.89 6.54
N GLY A 158 -24.71 -3.91 7.46
CA GLY A 158 -25.20 -4.04 8.84
C GLY A 158 -26.68 -4.30 8.94
N LEU A 159 -27.50 -3.67 8.07
CA LEU A 159 -28.95 -3.91 8.00
C LEU A 159 -29.30 -5.22 7.28
N MET A 160 -28.64 -5.49 6.16
CA MET A 160 -28.92 -6.68 5.34
C MET A 160 -28.58 -8.00 6.02
N LEU A 161 -27.56 -8.00 6.89
CA LEU A 161 -27.01 -9.17 7.56
C LEU A 161 -27.58 -9.41 8.96
N GLN A 162 -28.55 -8.61 9.41
CA GLN A 162 -29.28 -8.92 10.65
C GLN A 162 -29.98 -10.25 10.55
N TYR A 163 -30.29 -10.91 11.68
CA TYR A 163 -30.98 -12.21 11.69
C TYR A 163 -32.30 -12.15 10.91
N GLN A 164 -33.04 -11.05 11.04
CA GLN A 164 -34.29 -10.79 10.26
C GLN A 164 -34.03 -9.88 9.06
N GLY A 165 -32.80 -9.83 8.55
CA GLY A 165 -32.43 -9.00 7.44
C GLY A 165 -32.64 -9.66 6.08
N ALA A 166 -32.42 -8.84 5.02
CA ALA A 166 -32.73 -9.23 3.64
C ALA A 166 -31.98 -10.49 3.17
N VAL A 167 -30.77 -10.76 3.68
CA VAL A 167 -29.99 -11.96 3.29
C VAL A 167 -30.70 -13.24 3.80
N ASN A 168 -31.08 -13.29 5.07
CA ASN A 168 -31.77 -14.42 5.64
C ASN A 168 -33.20 -14.58 5.08
N ASP A 169 -33.89 -13.50 4.76
CA ASP A 169 -35.18 -13.53 4.07
C ASP A 169 -35.08 -14.14 2.68
N LEU A 170 -34.02 -13.72 1.91
CA LEU A 170 -33.74 -14.30 0.60
C LEU A 170 -33.46 -15.81 0.71
N LEU A 171 -32.61 -16.24 1.65
CA LEU A 171 -32.30 -17.64 1.89
C LEU A 171 -33.57 -18.44 2.15
N THR A 172 -34.52 -17.89 2.93
CA THR A 172 -35.82 -18.56 3.20
C THR A 172 -36.65 -18.69 1.94
N LYS A 173 -36.77 -17.62 1.14
CA LYS A 173 -37.58 -17.58 -0.09
C LYS A 173 -37.10 -18.55 -1.16
N ILE A 174 -35.76 -18.79 -1.24
CA ILE A 174 -35.19 -19.74 -2.20
C ILE A 174 -35.09 -21.18 -1.65
N GLY A 175 -35.68 -21.46 -0.49
CA GLY A 175 -35.70 -22.80 0.11
C GLY A 175 -34.45 -23.17 0.92
N LEU A 176 -33.51 -22.22 1.13
CA LEU A 176 -32.27 -22.40 1.88
C LEU A 176 -32.37 -21.89 3.33
N GLY A 177 -33.58 -21.91 3.91
CA GLY A 177 -33.84 -21.45 5.28
C GLY A 177 -33.01 -22.15 6.38
N ALA A 178 -32.55 -23.39 6.13
CA ALA A 178 -31.66 -24.12 7.03
C ALA A 178 -30.27 -23.46 7.20
N PHE A 179 -29.85 -22.58 6.27
CA PHE A 179 -28.59 -21.85 6.31
C PHE A 179 -28.70 -20.44 6.93
N LYS A 180 -29.86 -20.12 7.52
CA LYS A 180 -30.00 -18.86 8.28
C LYS A 180 -29.13 -18.90 9.51
N VAL A 181 -28.33 -17.85 9.65
CA VAL A 181 -27.42 -17.66 10.78
C VAL A 181 -27.42 -16.20 11.22
N ASP A 182 -26.89 -15.93 12.38
CA ASP A 182 -26.64 -14.58 12.83
C ASP A 182 -25.26 -14.14 12.31
N TRP A 183 -25.26 -13.55 11.11
CA TRP A 183 -24.05 -13.16 10.40
C TRP A 183 -23.17 -12.17 11.16
N ILE A 184 -23.79 -11.37 12.06
CA ILE A 184 -23.13 -10.27 12.74
C ILE A 184 -22.81 -10.65 14.19
N ALA A 185 -23.68 -11.33 14.89
CA ALA A 185 -23.56 -11.56 16.33
C ALA A 185 -22.92 -12.90 16.69
N ASP A 186 -22.91 -13.91 15.80
CA ASP A 186 -22.24 -15.17 16.07
C ASP A 186 -20.71 -15.02 15.98
N PRO A 187 -19.96 -15.19 17.10
CA PRO A 187 -18.51 -15.02 17.13
C PRO A 187 -17.73 -15.94 16.19
N ASN A 188 -18.31 -17.09 15.80
CA ASN A 188 -17.66 -18.02 14.87
C ASN A 188 -17.82 -17.60 13.41
N ILE A 189 -18.80 -16.76 13.11
CA ILE A 189 -19.17 -16.37 11.74
C ILE A 189 -18.79 -14.91 11.46
N ALA A 190 -18.94 -14.03 12.44
CA ALA A 190 -18.81 -12.58 12.26
C ALA A 190 -17.47 -12.14 11.64
N ILE A 191 -16.36 -12.78 12.01
CA ILE A 191 -15.05 -12.47 11.43
C ILE A 191 -14.98 -12.83 9.93
N TRP A 192 -15.62 -13.95 9.53
CA TRP A 192 -15.70 -14.34 8.13
C TRP A 192 -16.64 -13.44 7.34
N THR A 193 -17.74 -13.02 7.96
CA THR A 193 -18.66 -12.02 7.40
C THR A 193 -17.93 -10.71 7.13
N LEU A 194 -17.12 -10.25 8.09
CA LEU A 194 -16.24 -9.09 7.91
C LEU A 194 -15.29 -9.28 6.71
N MET A 195 -14.67 -10.46 6.58
CA MET A 195 -13.77 -10.77 5.46
C MET A 195 -14.46 -10.73 4.10
N VAL A 196 -15.70 -11.22 4.02
CA VAL A 196 -16.51 -11.15 2.78
C VAL A 196 -16.78 -9.69 2.41
N ILE A 197 -17.21 -8.88 3.37
CA ILE A 197 -17.50 -7.45 3.15
C ILE A 197 -16.25 -6.70 2.71
N ILE A 198 -15.12 -6.87 3.41
CA ILE A 198 -13.84 -6.25 3.08
C ILE A 198 -13.37 -6.69 1.68
N SER A 199 -13.43 -7.99 1.39
CA SER A 199 -13.01 -8.52 0.09
C SER A 199 -13.86 -7.96 -1.03
N TRP A 200 -15.18 -7.94 -0.90
CA TRP A 200 -16.08 -7.35 -1.86
C TRP A 200 -15.80 -5.86 -2.09
N LYS A 201 -15.53 -5.11 -1.02
CA LYS A 201 -15.26 -3.68 -1.09
C LYS A 201 -13.93 -3.36 -1.77
N TYR A 202 -12.85 -4.04 -1.38
CA TYR A 202 -11.50 -3.65 -1.76
C TYR A 202 -10.91 -4.45 -2.94
N ILE A 203 -11.56 -5.53 -3.40
CA ILE A 203 -11.06 -6.32 -4.53
C ILE A 203 -10.95 -5.49 -5.81
N GLY A 204 -11.84 -4.51 -6.02
CA GLY A 204 -11.81 -3.64 -7.19
C GLY A 204 -10.52 -2.83 -7.30
N PHE A 205 -10.05 -2.28 -6.20
CA PHE A 205 -8.75 -1.59 -6.14
C PHE A 205 -7.59 -2.53 -6.49
N ALA A 206 -7.58 -3.72 -5.90
CA ALA A 206 -6.56 -4.73 -6.18
C ALA A 206 -6.55 -5.13 -7.67
N VAL A 207 -7.72 -5.37 -8.25
CA VAL A 207 -7.89 -5.74 -9.68
C VAL A 207 -7.35 -4.64 -10.60
N ILE A 208 -7.68 -3.37 -10.34
CA ILE A 208 -7.20 -2.25 -11.18
C ILE A 208 -5.69 -2.13 -11.09
N LEU A 209 -5.12 -2.25 -9.90
CA LEU A 209 -3.67 -2.19 -9.72
C LEU A 209 -2.96 -3.32 -10.47
N MET A 210 -3.46 -4.57 -10.35
CA MET A 210 -2.93 -5.72 -11.08
C MET A 210 -3.09 -5.55 -12.59
N LEU A 211 -4.24 -5.06 -13.05
CA LEU A 211 -4.49 -4.83 -14.46
C LEU A 211 -3.54 -3.78 -15.06
N ALA A 212 -3.29 -2.69 -14.33
CA ALA A 212 -2.30 -1.68 -14.74
C ALA A 212 -0.89 -2.28 -14.81
N GLY A 213 -0.51 -3.13 -13.84
CA GLY A 213 0.74 -3.86 -13.87
C GLY A 213 0.86 -4.80 -15.07
N ILE A 214 -0.20 -5.55 -15.42
CA ILE A 214 -0.20 -6.42 -16.60
C ILE A 214 -0.05 -5.59 -17.88
N GLN A 215 -0.74 -4.47 -17.99
CA GLN A 215 -0.70 -3.59 -19.15
C GLN A 215 0.63 -2.82 -19.32
N SER A 216 1.51 -2.84 -18.32
CA SER A 216 2.85 -2.27 -18.41
C SER A 216 3.89 -3.26 -18.98
N ILE A 217 3.52 -4.53 -19.16
CA ILE A 217 4.41 -5.55 -19.74
C ILE A 217 4.43 -5.36 -21.26
N PRO A 218 5.62 -5.26 -21.89
CA PRO A 218 5.74 -5.10 -23.34
C PRO A 218 5.08 -6.25 -24.12
N ASP A 219 4.33 -5.90 -25.16
CA ASP A 219 3.61 -6.89 -25.98
C ASP A 219 4.57 -7.83 -26.74
N GLU A 220 5.79 -7.36 -27.03
CA GLU A 220 6.82 -8.15 -27.72
C GLU A 220 7.18 -9.46 -26.98
N LEU A 221 7.05 -9.45 -25.63
CA LEU A 221 7.29 -10.67 -24.84
C LEU A 221 6.19 -11.73 -25.06
N TYR A 222 4.96 -11.28 -25.25
CA TYR A 222 3.83 -12.16 -25.53
C TYR A 222 3.90 -12.70 -26.96
N GLU A 223 4.28 -11.85 -27.92
CA GLU A 223 4.45 -12.25 -29.33
C GLU A 223 5.58 -13.26 -29.49
N ALA A 224 6.74 -13.03 -28.87
CA ALA A 224 7.86 -13.97 -28.88
C ALA A 224 7.47 -15.34 -28.30
N ALA A 225 6.80 -15.35 -27.14
CA ALA A 225 6.32 -16.57 -26.53
C ALA A 225 5.29 -17.33 -27.40
N ALA A 226 4.43 -16.59 -28.11
CA ALA A 226 3.47 -17.19 -29.05
C ALA A 226 4.18 -17.82 -30.26
N ILE A 227 5.24 -17.21 -30.80
CA ILE A 227 6.09 -17.77 -31.87
C ILE A 227 6.76 -19.05 -31.38
N ASP A 228 7.23 -19.09 -30.12
CA ASP A 228 7.84 -20.27 -29.49
C ASP A 228 6.80 -21.37 -29.17
N GLY A 229 5.52 -21.15 -29.45
CA GLY A 229 4.44 -22.13 -29.24
C GLY A 229 3.99 -22.28 -27.79
N ALA A 230 4.27 -21.28 -26.93
CA ALA A 230 3.84 -21.31 -25.54
C ALA A 230 2.31 -21.22 -25.43
N SER A 231 1.73 -22.10 -24.62
CA SER A 231 0.29 -22.05 -24.29
C SER A 231 -0.05 -20.84 -23.40
N TYR A 232 -1.33 -20.44 -23.38
CA TYR A 232 -1.81 -19.34 -22.54
C TYR A 232 -1.35 -19.47 -21.08
N TRP A 233 -1.49 -20.66 -20.46
CA TRP A 233 -1.11 -20.87 -19.07
C TRP A 233 0.40 -20.81 -18.83
N GLN A 234 1.21 -21.21 -19.82
CA GLN A 234 2.65 -21.06 -19.77
C GLN A 234 3.05 -19.59 -19.79
N ILE A 235 2.43 -18.80 -20.66
CA ILE A 235 2.64 -17.34 -20.73
C ILE A 235 2.28 -16.69 -19.39
N GLN A 236 1.10 -17.03 -18.82
CA GLN A 236 0.71 -16.43 -17.53
C GLN A 236 1.70 -16.81 -16.42
N ARG A 237 2.11 -18.07 -16.35
CA ARG A 237 2.97 -18.57 -15.27
C ARG A 237 4.42 -18.08 -15.38
N TRP A 238 4.97 -18.01 -16.58
CA TRP A 238 6.40 -17.80 -16.79
C TRP A 238 6.76 -16.37 -17.23
N ILE A 239 5.79 -15.62 -17.72
CA ILE A 239 5.98 -14.24 -18.17
C ILE A 239 5.18 -13.28 -17.30
N THR A 240 3.84 -13.38 -17.33
CA THR A 240 2.97 -12.39 -16.68
C THR A 240 3.14 -12.36 -15.16
N LEU A 241 3.03 -13.51 -14.47
CA LEU A 241 3.10 -13.54 -13.00
C LEU A 241 4.47 -13.10 -12.45
N PRO A 242 5.61 -13.52 -13.01
CA PRO A 242 6.91 -13.02 -12.56
C PRO A 242 7.09 -11.52 -12.77
N LEU A 243 6.70 -10.99 -13.93
CA LEU A 243 6.81 -9.57 -14.26
C LEU A 243 5.79 -8.71 -13.48
N LEU A 244 4.68 -9.27 -13.06
CA LEU A 244 3.70 -8.64 -12.17
C LEU A 244 4.20 -8.56 -10.71
N GLY A 245 5.27 -9.24 -10.38
CA GLY A 245 5.84 -9.34 -9.03
C GLY A 245 5.97 -7.99 -8.30
N PRO A 246 6.56 -6.93 -8.88
CA PRO A 246 6.63 -5.60 -8.27
C PRO A 246 5.25 -5.06 -7.88
N THR A 247 4.27 -5.14 -8.77
CA THR A 247 2.89 -4.68 -8.52
C THR A 247 2.22 -5.48 -7.40
N ILE A 248 2.41 -6.80 -7.37
CA ILE A 248 1.91 -7.68 -6.30
C ILE A 248 2.49 -7.26 -4.95
N ARG A 249 3.79 -6.95 -4.89
CA ARG A 249 4.45 -6.49 -3.66
C ARG A 249 3.92 -5.14 -3.17
N VAL A 250 3.72 -4.19 -4.09
CA VAL A 250 3.11 -2.89 -3.74
C VAL A 250 1.69 -3.08 -3.20
N TRP A 251 0.87 -3.88 -3.88
CA TRP A 251 -0.48 -4.19 -3.41
C TRP A 251 -0.47 -4.88 -2.05
N ALA A 252 0.39 -5.88 -1.85
CA ALA A 252 0.49 -6.59 -0.58
C ALA A 252 0.91 -5.65 0.57
N PHE A 253 1.83 -4.72 0.32
CA PHE A 253 2.18 -3.68 1.27
C PHE A 253 0.97 -2.83 1.68
N LEU A 254 0.22 -2.32 0.69
CA LEU A 254 -0.97 -1.51 0.95
C LEU A 254 -2.05 -2.31 1.69
N SER A 255 -2.24 -3.59 1.34
CA SER A 255 -3.18 -4.49 2.01
C SER A 255 -2.80 -4.73 3.48
N VAL A 256 -1.52 -4.97 3.78
CA VAL A 256 -1.02 -5.16 5.14
C VAL A 256 -1.26 -3.92 5.98
N ILE A 257 -0.85 -2.74 5.48
CA ILE A 257 -1.02 -1.47 6.21
C ILE A 257 -2.50 -1.13 6.39
N GLY A 258 -3.32 -1.29 5.35
CA GLY A 258 -4.77 -1.06 5.43
C GLY A 258 -5.46 -1.99 6.45
N SER A 259 -5.05 -3.26 6.51
CA SER A 259 -5.57 -4.21 7.49
C SER A 259 -5.19 -3.85 8.93
N MET A 260 -3.97 -3.31 9.16
CA MET A 260 -3.56 -2.86 10.50
C MET A 260 -4.35 -1.65 10.98
N GLN A 261 -4.79 -0.81 10.06
CA GLN A 261 -5.54 0.43 10.35
C GLN A 261 -7.06 0.28 10.21
N LEU A 262 -7.55 -0.94 10.00
CA LEU A 262 -8.97 -1.19 9.77
C LEU A 262 -9.80 -0.75 10.99
N PHE A 263 -10.65 0.25 10.80
CA PHE A 263 -11.51 0.84 11.82
C PHE A 263 -12.95 1.00 11.34
N ASP A 264 -13.16 1.77 10.26
CA ASP A 264 -14.47 2.31 9.88
C ASP A 264 -15.54 1.23 9.69
N LEU A 265 -15.30 0.23 8.86
CA LEU A 265 -16.29 -0.83 8.60
C LEU A 265 -16.65 -1.61 9.87
N VAL A 266 -15.64 -1.95 10.69
CA VAL A 266 -15.89 -2.68 11.93
C VAL A 266 -16.69 -1.82 12.91
N TYR A 267 -16.34 -0.55 13.03
CA TYR A 267 -17.02 0.38 13.93
C TYR A 267 -18.47 0.65 13.49
N ILE A 268 -18.72 0.76 12.19
CA ILE A 268 -20.06 1.06 11.67
C ILE A 268 -20.97 -0.16 11.77
N ILE A 269 -20.48 -1.37 11.47
CA ILE A 269 -21.30 -2.59 11.46
C ILE A 269 -21.57 -3.10 12.89
N TRP A 270 -20.52 -3.18 13.71
CA TRP A 270 -20.60 -3.77 15.06
C TRP A 270 -20.68 -2.74 16.19
N GLY A 271 -20.34 -1.49 15.88
CA GLY A 271 -20.24 -0.46 16.91
C GLY A 271 -19.10 -0.74 17.88
N GLN A 272 -19.12 0.02 18.96
CA GLN A 272 -18.02 0.06 19.92
C GLN A 272 -18.06 -1.08 20.95
N TYR A 273 -19.23 -1.67 21.20
CA TYR A 273 -19.42 -2.71 22.22
C TYR A 273 -19.47 -4.11 21.63
N VAL A 274 -20.21 -4.27 20.53
CA VAL A 274 -20.47 -5.59 19.93
C VAL A 274 -19.25 -6.17 19.25
N SER A 275 -18.35 -5.34 18.71
CA SER A 275 -17.16 -5.84 17.99
C SER A 275 -16.27 -6.76 18.85
N SER A 276 -16.17 -6.53 20.16
CA SER A 276 -15.36 -7.41 21.02
C SER A 276 -16.07 -8.72 21.35
N THR A 277 -17.39 -8.71 21.57
CA THR A 277 -18.17 -9.92 21.85
C THR A 277 -18.40 -10.75 20.60
N ALA A 278 -18.53 -10.13 19.44
CA ALA A 278 -18.66 -10.80 18.15
C ALA A 278 -17.33 -11.28 17.55
N GLY A 279 -16.19 -11.07 18.20
CA GLY A 279 -14.89 -11.52 17.70
C GLY A 279 -14.40 -10.77 16.45
N THR A 280 -14.82 -9.51 16.26
CA THR A 280 -14.42 -8.66 15.12
C THR A 280 -13.61 -7.43 15.53
N SER A 281 -13.30 -7.28 16.82
CA SER A 281 -12.52 -6.17 17.34
C SER A 281 -11.16 -6.08 16.66
N THR A 282 -10.80 -4.89 16.19
CA THR A 282 -9.47 -4.57 15.67
C THR A 282 -8.71 -3.71 16.69
N MET A 283 -7.40 -3.60 16.55
CA MET A 283 -6.61 -2.72 17.42
C MET A 283 -7.12 -1.29 17.40
N ALA A 284 -7.58 -0.78 16.25
CA ALA A 284 -8.11 0.57 16.12
C ALA A 284 -9.48 0.74 16.82
N THR A 285 -10.38 -0.24 16.72
CA THR A 285 -11.66 -0.21 17.45
C THR A 285 -11.45 -0.37 18.95
N TYR A 286 -10.50 -1.19 19.37
CA TYR A 286 -10.08 -1.33 20.76
C TYR A 286 -9.55 -0.01 21.32
N MET A 287 -8.66 0.68 20.61
CA MET A 287 -8.11 1.98 20.97
C MET A 287 -9.22 3.02 21.23
N VAL A 288 -10.21 3.11 20.32
CA VAL A 288 -11.33 4.05 20.45
C VAL A 288 -12.23 3.68 21.63
N ARG A 289 -12.50 2.38 21.83
CA ARG A 289 -13.26 1.90 22.98
C ARG A 289 -12.61 2.31 24.30
N GLU A 290 -11.34 1.97 24.50
CA GLU A 290 -10.63 2.23 25.75
C GLU A 290 -10.36 3.73 25.98
N GLY A 291 -9.95 4.44 24.94
CA GLY A 291 -9.66 5.86 25.04
C GLY A 291 -10.92 6.70 25.25
N ARG A 292 -11.89 6.58 24.33
CA ARG A 292 -13.02 7.51 24.26
C ARG A 292 -14.21 7.09 25.11
N LEU A 293 -14.53 5.78 25.13
CA LEU A 293 -15.77 5.32 25.76
C LEU A 293 -15.60 5.05 27.26
N THR A 294 -14.47 4.43 27.64
CA THR A 294 -14.16 4.21 29.05
C THR A 294 -13.59 5.48 29.70
N GLY A 295 -13.29 6.52 28.91
CA GLY A 295 -12.66 7.75 29.38
C GLY A 295 -11.22 7.60 29.81
N ASN A 296 -10.53 6.53 29.40
CA ASN A 296 -9.12 6.30 29.71
C ASN A 296 -8.22 6.84 28.58
N TYR A 297 -8.27 8.15 28.35
CA TYR A 297 -7.55 8.78 27.24
C TYR A 297 -6.04 8.53 27.30
N GLY A 298 -5.43 8.51 28.49
CA GLY A 298 -4.01 8.17 28.64
C GLY A 298 -3.70 6.78 28.11
N TYR A 299 -4.51 5.77 28.48
CA TYR A 299 -4.38 4.41 27.98
C TYR A 299 -4.67 4.31 26.49
N GLY A 300 -5.74 4.95 25.99
CA GLY A 300 -6.04 4.99 24.56
C GLY A 300 -4.93 5.60 23.73
N ASN A 301 -4.28 6.65 24.21
CA ASN A 301 -3.10 7.23 23.57
C ASN A 301 -1.90 6.27 23.56
N ALA A 302 -1.67 5.53 24.66
CA ALA A 302 -0.63 4.50 24.68
C ALA A 302 -0.92 3.39 23.65
N VAL A 303 -2.19 2.95 23.50
CA VAL A 303 -2.59 1.98 22.46
C VAL A 303 -2.34 2.55 21.07
N ALA A 304 -2.66 3.82 20.81
CA ALA A 304 -2.38 4.48 19.52
C ALA A 304 -0.89 4.43 19.16
N VAL A 305 -0.02 4.73 20.13
CA VAL A 305 1.43 4.66 19.95
C VAL A 305 1.90 3.24 19.66
N VAL A 306 1.35 2.25 20.37
CA VAL A 306 1.69 0.83 20.14
C VAL A 306 1.27 0.40 18.72
N ILE A 307 0.05 0.75 18.28
CA ILE A 307 -0.40 0.49 16.90
C ILE A 307 0.52 1.16 15.87
N PHE A 308 0.90 2.41 16.12
CA PHE A 308 1.84 3.14 15.26
C PHE A 308 3.19 2.43 15.18
N VAL A 309 3.77 2.02 16.31
CA VAL A 309 5.06 1.33 16.35
C VAL A 309 4.98 -0.04 15.65
N ILE A 310 3.93 -0.82 15.88
CA ILE A 310 3.72 -2.11 15.18
C ILE A 310 3.64 -1.88 13.67
N SER A 311 2.80 -0.94 13.23
CA SER A 311 2.63 -0.62 11.82
C SER A 311 3.94 -0.11 11.18
N LEU A 312 4.69 0.73 11.89
CA LEU A 312 5.99 1.25 11.44
C LEU A 312 7.02 0.13 11.30
N VAL A 313 7.14 -0.76 12.29
CA VAL A 313 8.06 -1.90 12.24
C VAL A 313 7.72 -2.81 11.07
N ILE A 314 6.44 -3.13 10.87
CA ILE A 314 5.98 -3.93 9.73
C ILE A 314 6.31 -3.22 8.41
N ALA A 315 6.01 -1.93 8.29
CA ALA A 315 6.27 -1.13 7.09
C ALA A 315 7.76 -1.09 6.74
N LEU A 316 8.62 -0.78 7.70
CA LEU A 316 10.08 -0.72 7.50
C LEU A 316 10.68 -2.09 7.18
N THR A 317 10.21 -3.13 7.85
CA THR A 317 10.64 -4.52 7.59
C THR A 317 10.24 -4.93 6.17
N TYR A 318 8.99 -4.67 5.78
CA TYR A 318 8.50 -4.97 4.44
C TYR A 318 9.26 -4.17 3.37
N GLN A 319 9.47 -2.88 3.58
CA GLN A 319 10.23 -2.03 2.66
C GLN A 319 11.66 -2.54 2.49
N ARG A 320 12.34 -2.91 3.58
CA ARG A 320 13.74 -3.36 3.53
C ARG A 320 13.89 -4.73 2.84
N PHE A 321 13.02 -5.69 3.14
CA PHE A 321 13.21 -7.07 2.71
C PHE A 321 12.43 -7.43 1.43
N VAL A 322 11.35 -6.72 1.14
CA VAL A 322 10.47 -7.04 0.02
C VAL A 322 10.59 -6.03 -1.11
N LEU A 323 10.41 -4.73 -0.83
CA LEU A 323 10.39 -3.70 -1.88
C LEU A 323 11.79 -3.33 -2.40
N ARG A 324 12.85 -3.45 -1.61
CA ARG A 324 14.22 -3.15 -2.07
C ARG A 324 14.70 -4.03 -3.23
N ARG A 325 14.18 -5.23 -3.35
CA ARG A 325 14.52 -6.14 -4.46
C ARG A 325 14.19 -5.56 -5.83
N ASP A 326 13.19 -4.69 -5.92
CA ASP A 326 12.75 -4.07 -7.17
C ASP A 326 13.62 -2.87 -7.57
N THR A 327 14.16 -2.14 -6.58
CA THR A 327 15.03 -0.98 -6.82
C THR A 327 16.45 -1.38 -7.19
N GLU A 328 16.96 -2.49 -6.69
CA GLU A 328 18.30 -2.98 -7.04
C GLU A 328 18.38 -3.44 -8.50
N GLY A 329 17.30 -4.00 -9.06
CA GLY A 329 17.20 -4.36 -10.48
C GLY A 329 17.14 -3.15 -11.42
N ALA A 330 16.56 -2.04 -10.98
CA ALA A 330 16.45 -0.81 -11.78
C ALA A 330 17.74 0.04 -11.78
N LEU A 331 18.57 -0.05 -10.72
CA LEU A 331 19.82 0.70 -10.58
C LEU A 331 21.02 0.01 -11.24
N THR A 332 20.94 -1.29 -11.57
CA THR A 332 21.99 -2.04 -12.28
C THR A 332 21.96 -1.84 -13.80
N GLY A 333 21.00 -1.04 -14.31
CA GLY A 333 20.90 -0.66 -15.72
C GLY A 333 21.86 0.45 -16.16
N GLU A 334 22.89 0.83 -15.40
CA GLU A 334 23.95 1.74 -15.89
C GLU A 334 24.84 1.01 -16.89
N PRO A 335 24.85 1.42 -18.19
CA PRO A 335 25.81 0.91 -19.16
C PRO A 335 27.19 1.48 -18.85
N GLY A 336 28.04 0.77 -18.11
CA GLY A 336 29.39 1.26 -17.96
C GLY A 336 30.30 0.74 -16.85
N ARG A 337 29.89 -0.21 -16.02
CA ARG A 337 30.87 -0.77 -15.06
C ARG A 337 31.54 -2.00 -15.65
N LYS A 338 32.66 -1.75 -16.38
CA LYS A 338 33.62 -2.79 -16.79
C LYS A 338 34.04 -3.57 -15.54
N GLN A 339 33.76 -4.87 -15.55
CA GLN A 339 34.35 -5.82 -14.63
C GLN A 339 35.89 -5.72 -14.74
N LYS A 340 36.54 -5.50 -13.62
CA LYS A 340 37.96 -5.75 -13.42
C LYS A 340 38.12 -7.00 -12.59
#